data_8aff250a3f964c0a28a334b7f622a606
#
_entry.id   8aff250a3f964c0a28a334b7f622a606
#
_cell.length_a   1.000
_cell.length_b   1.000
_cell.length_c   1.000
_cell.angle_alpha   90.00
_cell.angle_beta   90.00
_cell.angle_gamma   90.00
#
_symmetry.space_group_name_H-M   'P 1'
#
loop_
_entity.id
_entity.type
_entity.pdbx_description
1 polymer ?
#
loop_
_entity_poly.entity_id
_entity_poly.type
_entity_poly.pdbx_seq_one_letter_code
_entity_poly.pdbx_strand_id
1 'polypeptide(L)'
;MIAVDTNILVYAHRAESVFFTQAYDCIKSLAEGKQAWGIPVSCLHEFLAVVTNPKIFNPVSTYEQALAQVDAWLASPQVHVLHSSAQHWRVLSELTRKAKLQGGQFHDARIAAICIENGVSVLYSADRDFGRFKDLKTANPLV
;
A
#
# COMPACT_ATOMS: atom_id res chain seq x y z
N MET A 1 -13.87 -0.83 2.34
CA MET A 1 -12.72 -0.71 3.28
C MET A 1 -11.68 0.23 2.72
N ILE A 2 -10.82 0.75 3.58
CA ILE A 2 -9.65 1.53 3.20
C ILE A 2 -8.47 0.58 3.02
N ALA A 3 -7.68 0.80 1.97
CA ALA A 3 -6.39 0.11 1.80
C ALA A 3 -5.24 1.12 1.90
N VAL A 4 -4.04 0.62 2.18
CA VAL A 4 -2.85 1.44 2.40
C VAL A 4 -1.76 1.05 1.42
N ASP A 5 -1.21 2.07 0.73
CA ASP A 5 -0.13 1.91 -0.23
C ASP A 5 1.24 1.82 0.46
N THR A 6 2.22 1.32 -0.28
CA THR A 6 3.60 1.09 0.16
C THR A 6 4.23 2.32 0.82
N ASN A 7 4.08 3.51 0.23
CA ASN A 7 4.73 4.70 0.76
C ASN A 7 4.26 5.06 2.17
N ILE A 8 2.98 4.87 2.47
CA ILE A 8 2.45 5.09 3.81
C ILE A 8 3.08 4.11 4.80
N LEU A 9 3.22 2.84 4.40
CA LEU A 9 3.87 1.81 5.21
C LEU A 9 5.33 2.16 5.51
N VAL A 10 6.07 2.58 4.50
CA VAL A 10 7.49 2.97 4.64
C VAL A 10 7.64 4.15 5.59
N TYR A 11 6.84 5.21 5.41
CA TYR A 11 6.90 6.37 6.29
C TYR A 11 6.52 6.03 7.74
N ALA A 12 5.55 5.15 7.93
CA ALA A 12 5.13 4.73 9.26
C ALA A 12 6.17 3.86 9.98
N HIS A 13 7.09 3.25 9.24
CA HIS A 13 8.16 2.40 9.78
C HIS A 13 9.44 3.17 10.07
N ARG A 14 9.78 4.16 9.23
CA ARG A 14 11.06 4.90 9.31
C ARG A 14 10.86 6.18 10.11
N ALA A 15 11.28 6.14 11.38
CA ALA A 15 11.08 7.25 12.33
C ALA A 15 11.76 8.56 11.90
N GLU A 16 12.78 8.50 11.05
CA GLU A 16 13.47 9.68 10.52
C GLU A 16 12.74 10.35 9.36
N SER A 17 11.68 9.72 8.83
CA SER A 17 10.88 10.32 7.76
C SER A 17 10.18 11.58 8.22
N VAL A 18 10.14 12.61 7.36
CA VAL A 18 9.39 13.84 7.62
C VAL A 18 7.88 13.59 7.77
N PHE A 19 7.38 12.48 7.22
CA PHE A 19 5.98 12.08 7.30
C PHE A 19 5.70 10.99 8.32
N PHE A 20 6.69 10.64 9.15
CA PHE A 20 6.56 9.53 10.10
C PHE A 20 5.34 9.69 11.00
N THR A 21 5.18 10.84 11.65
CA THR A 21 4.09 11.06 12.60
C THR A 21 2.72 10.88 11.93
N GLN A 22 2.52 11.50 10.77
CA GLN A 22 1.25 11.42 10.05
C GLN A 22 0.95 10.00 9.59
N ALA A 23 1.95 9.31 9.04
CA ALA A 23 1.78 7.93 8.55
C ALA A 23 1.57 6.96 9.71
N TYR A 24 2.33 7.09 10.78
CA TYR A 24 2.19 6.27 11.98
C TYR A 24 0.79 6.43 12.58
N ASP A 25 0.33 7.67 12.77
CA ASP A 25 -0.99 7.95 13.32
C ASP A 25 -2.11 7.43 12.42
N CYS A 26 -1.93 7.52 11.11
CA CYS A 26 -2.88 6.99 10.14
C CYS A 26 -3.06 5.48 10.31
N ILE A 27 -1.96 4.72 10.32
CA ILE A 27 -2.03 3.25 10.47
C ILE A 27 -2.54 2.87 11.86
N LYS A 28 -2.10 3.58 12.91
CA LYS A 28 -2.58 3.36 14.27
C LYS A 28 -4.10 3.51 14.36
N SER A 29 -4.65 4.57 13.75
CA SER A 29 -6.09 4.80 13.71
C SER A 29 -6.86 3.66 13.02
N LEU A 30 -6.29 3.13 11.91
CA LEU A 30 -6.89 1.99 11.22
C LEU A 30 -6.81 0.72 12.09
N ALA A 31 -5.65 0.47 12.71
CA ALA A 31 -5.42 -0.73 13.51
C ALA A 31 -6.26 -0.77 14.78
N GLU A 32 -6.49 0.37 15.41
CA GLU A 32 -7.28 0.50 16.63
C GLU A 32 -8.77 0.71 16.35
N GLY A 33 -9.14 0.97 15.10
CA GLY A 33 -10.51 1.20 14.68
C GLY A 33 -11.33 -0.07 14.61
N LYS A 34 -12.63 0.09 14.38
CA LYS A 34 -13.59 -1.01 14.30
C LYS A 34 -13.86 -1.48 12.87
N GLN A 35 -13.40 -0.71 11.87
CA GLN A 35 -13.67 -1.02 10.48
C GLN A 35 -12.55 -1.84 9.86
N ALA A 36 -12.90 -2.71 8.93
CA ALA A 36 -11.94 -3.45 8.15
C ALA A 36 -11.05 -2.51 7.32
N TRP A 37 -9.77 -2.83 7.26
CA TRP A 37 -8.81 -2.15 6.39
C TRP A 37 -7.90 -3.19 5.75
N GLY A 38 -7.20 -2.80 4.72
CA GLY A 38 -6.43 -3.76 3.95
C GLY A 38 -5.07 -3.26 3.52
N ILE A 39 -4.17 -4.22 3.30
CA ILE A 39 -2.86 -3.97 2.71
C ILE A 39 -2.72 -4.90 1.49
N PRO A 40 -2.60 -4.36 0.28
CA PRO A 40 -2.32 -5.19 -0.88
C PRO A 40 -1.04 -5.99 -0.67
N VAL A 41 -1.05 -7.28 -0.99
CA VAL A 41 0.11 -8.14 -0.78
C VAL A 41 1.35 -7.62 -1.50
N SER A 42 1.17 -7.01 -2.67
CA SER A 42 2.26 -6.37 -3.41
C SER A 42 2.89 -5.21 -2.67
N CYS A 43 2.12 -4.50 -1.84
CA CYS A 43 2.65 -3.41 -1.01
C CYS A 43 3.51 -3.94 0.14
N LEU A 44 3.18 -5.12 0.69
CA LEU A 44 4.05 -5.77 1.67
C LEU A 44 5.39 -6.18 1.05
N HIS A 45 5.36 -6.74 -0.17
CA HIS A 45 6.61 -7.09 -0.90
C HIS A 45 7.46 -5.85 -1.15
N GLU A 46 6.86 -4.78 -1.65
CA GLU A 46 7.58 -3.52 -1.91
C GLU A 46 8.13 -2.91 -0.62
N PHE A 47 7.34 -2.92 0.45
CA PHE A 47 7.80 -2.44 1.75
C PHE A 47 9.08 -3.15 2.18
N LEU A 48 9.09 -4.49 2.15
CA LEU A 48 10.27 -5.28 2.50
C LEU A 48 11.47 -4.94 1.62
N ALA A 49 11.25 -4.80 0.31
CA ALA A 49 12.31 -4.48 -0.64
C ALA A 49 12.89 -3.08 -0.41
N VAL A 50 12.05 -2.09 -0.09
CA VAL A 50 12.46 -0.70 0.07
C VAL A 50 13.23 -0.49 1.38
N VAL A 51 12.69 -0.95 2.52
CA VAL A 51 13.30 -0.65 3.84
C VAL A 51 14.59 -1.42 4.10
N THR A 52 14.81 -2.52 3.38
CA THR A 52 16.05 -3.30 3.47
C THR A 52 17.07 -2.94 2.40
N ASN A 53 16.79 -1.96 1.54
CA ASN A 53 17.67 -1.60 0.43
C ASN A 53 18.71 -0.56 0.87
N PRO A 54 20.02 -0.92 0.90
CA PRO A 54 21.07 0.01 1.34
C PRO A 54 21.29 1.18 0.39
N LYS A 55 20.74 1.14 -0.83
CA LYS A 55 20.77 2.27 -1.77
C LYS A 55 19.71 3.32 -1.44
N ILE A 56 18.72 2.97 -0.63
CA ILE A 56 17.62 3.87 -0.27
C ILE A 56 17.78 4.41 1.16
N PHE A 57 18.16 3.55 2.10
CA PHE A 57 18.28 3.89 3.52
C PHE A 57 19.66 3.57 4.06
N ASN A 58 20.13 4.44 4.99
CA ASN A 58 21.35 4.22 5.75
C ASN A 58 21.17 4.82 7.16
N PRO A 59 21.07 3.99 8.22
CA PRO A 59 21.12 2.52 8.18
C PRO A 59 19.85 1.90 7.61
N VAL A 60 19.99 0.74 6.98
CA VAL A 60 18.84 -0.03 6.50
C VAL A 60 18.11 -0.70 7.66
N SER A 61 16.84 -1.04 7.48
CA SER A 61 16.18 -2.01 8.32
C SER A 61 16.73 -3.40 8.00
N THR A 62 16.97 -4.22 9.02
CA THR A 62 17.30 -5.63 8.80
C THR A 62 16.05 -6.37 8.34
N TYR A 63 16.21 -7.56 7.73
CA TYR A 63 15.05 -8.35 7.36
C TYR A 63 14.21 -8.73 8.59
N GLU A 64 14.86 -8.95 9.73
CA GLU A 64 14.15 -9.27 10.98
C GLU A 64 13.29 -8.09 11.45
N GLN A 65 13.83 -6.87 11.39
CA GLN A 65 13.08 -5.66 11.73
C GLN A 65 11.89 -5.44 10.77
N ALA A 66 12.13 -5.65 9.48
CA ALA A 66 11.10 -5.47 8.47
C ALA A 66 9.96 -6.49 8.62
N LEU A 67 10.28 -7.77 8.83
CA LEU A 67 9.29 -8.81 9.06
C LEU A 67 8.52 -8.58 10.36
N ALA A 68 9.21 -8.18 11.44
CA ALA A 68 8.56 -7.87 12.72
C ALA A 68 7.55 -6.72 12.56
N GLN A 69 7.88 -5.73 11.75
CA GLN A 69 6.95 -4.63 11.47
C GLN A 69 5.70 -5.12 10.74
N VAL A 70 5.87 -5.94 9.73
CA VAL A 70 4.73 -6.52 8.99
C VAL A 70 3.87 -7.36 9.95
N ASP A 71 4.49 -8.21 10.76
CA ASP A 71 3.77 -9.03 11.74
C ASP A 71 2.97 -8.17 12.72
N ALA A 72 3.53 -7.03 13.14
CA ALA A 72 2.83 -6.10 14.02
C ALA A 72 1.58 -5.51 13.36
N TRP A 73 1.68 -5.11 12.10
CA TRP A 73 0.49 -4.63 11.36
C TRP A 73 -0.55 -5.74 11.20
N LEU A 74 -0.11 -6.95 10.86
CA LEU A 74 -1.01 -8.09 10.63
C LEU A 74 -1.62 -8.65 11.92
N ALA A 75 -1.11 -8.26 13.09
CA ALA A 75 -1.72 -8.58 14.37
C ALA A 75 -2.97 -7.74 14.69
N SER A 76 -3.22 -6.69 13.92
CA SER A 76 -4.43 -5.87 14.06
C SER A 76 -5.68 -6.71 13.78
N PRO A 77 -6.74 -6.60 14.61
CA PRO A 77 -7.93 -7.45 14.45
C PRO A 77 -8.69 -7.25 13.14
N GLN A 78 -8.61 -6.06 12.56
CA GLN A 78 -9.42 -5.68 11.40
C GLN A 78 -8.65 -5.63 10.09
N VAL A 79 -7.37 -5.99 10.08
CA VAL A 79 -6.56 -5.94 8.86
C VAL A 79 -6.81 -7.16 7.97
N HIS A 80 -6.81 -6.92 6.67
CA HIS A 80 -6.85 -7.96 5.65
C HIS A 80 -5.68 -7.80 4.70
N VAL A 81 -4.96 -8.88 4.43
CA VAL A 81 -4.00 -8.91 3.32
C VAL A 81 -4.80 -9.11 2.04
N LEU A 82 -4.68 -8.19 1.11
CA LEU A 82 -5.46 -8.22 -0.12
C LEU A 82 -4.67 -8.90 -1.23
N HIS A 83 -5.27 -9.94 -1.80
CA HIS A 83 -4.67 -10.72 -2.88
C HIS A 83 -5.39 -10.49 -4.19
N SER A 84 -4.74 -10.85 -5.30
CA SER A 84 -5.42 -10.89 -6.59
C SER A 84 -6.48 -12.01 -6.59
N SER A 85 -7.57 -11.76 -7.30
CA SER A 85 -8.69 -12.70 -7.44
C SER A 85 -8.60 -13.45 -8.77
N ALA A 86 -9.56 -14.36 -9.01
CA ALA A 86 -9.72 -15.00 -10.29
C ALA A 86 -10.04 -14.00 -11.43
N GLN A 87 -10.49 -12.80 -11.10
CA GLN A 87 -10.80 -11.73 -12.05
C GLN A 87 -9.64 -10.80 -12.34
N HIS A 88 -8.47 -11.07 -11.77
CA HIS A 88 -7.32 -10.14 -11.83
C HIS A 88 -6.94 -9.77 -13.27
N TRP A 89 -6.82 -10.75 -14.15
CA TRP A 89 -6.44 -10.49 -15.54
C TRP A 89 -7.45 -9.58 -16.25
N ARG A 90 -8.75 -9.83 -16.05
CA ARG A 90 -9.80 -9.00 -16.64
C ARG A 90 -9.71 -7.55 -16.13
N VAL A 91 -9.58 -7.37 -14.81
CA VAL A 91 -9.49 -6.04 -14.20
C VAL A 91 -8.23 -5.32 -14.68
N LEU A 92 -7.06 -5.99 -14.63
CA LEU A 92 -5.80 -5.41 -15.09
C LEU A 92 -5.87 -5.02 -16.57
N SER A 93 -6.45 -5.87 -17.42
CA SER A 93 -6.60 -5.60 -18.85
C SER A 93 -7.46 -4.36 -19.10
N GLU A 94 -8.55 -4.20 -18.36
CA GLU A 94 -9.42 -3.04 -18.47
C GLU A 94 -8.70 -1.75 -18.04
N LEU A 95 -7.97 -1.78 -16.92
CA LEU A 95 -7.17 -0.64 -16.46
C LEU A 95 -6.11 -0.27 -17.49
N THR A 96 -5.45 -1.28 -18.07
CA THR A 96 -4.41 -1.07 -19.08
C THR A 96 -4.96 -0.32 -20.28
N ARG A 97 -6.13 -0.72 -20.80
CA ARG A 97 -6.75 -0.09 -21.96
C ARG A 97 -7.21 1.33 -21.65
N LYS A 98 -7.88 1.52 -20.52
CA LYS A 98 -8.42 2.83 -20.14
C LYS A 98 -7.33 3.87 -19.90
N ALA A 99 -6.25 3.49 -19.20
CA ALA A 99 -5.18 4.40 -18.83
C ALA A 99 -4.00 4.35 -19.81
N LYS A 100 -4.01 3.46 -20.80
CA LYS A 100 -2.95 3.31 -21.81
C LYS A 100 -1.59 3.10 -21.14
N LEU A 101 -1.52 2.10 -20.26
CA LEU A 101 -0.37 1.86 -19.40
C LEU A 101 0.85 1.38 -20.18
N GLN A 102 2.03 1.77 -19.69
CA GLN A 102 3.31 1.28 -20.20
C GLN A 102 4.35 1.22 -19.09
N GLY A 103 5.30 0.31 -19.23
CA GLY A 103 6.50 0.22 -18.38
C GLY A 103 6.17 0.11 -16.90
N GLY A 104 6.85 0.93 -16.09
CA GLY A 104 6.72 0.91 -14.62
C GLY A 104 5.32 1.21 -14.10
N GLN A 105 4.45 1.79 -14.92
CA GLN A 105 3.06 2.06 -14.53
C GLN A 105 2.29 0.79 -14.17
N PHE A 106 2.74 -0.39 -14.66
CA PHE A 106 2.13 -1.66 -14.31
C PHE A 106 2.34 -2.06 -12.85
N HIS A 107 3.35 -1.53 -12.16
CA HIS A 107 3.50 -1.75 -10.73
C HIS A 107 2.35 -1.13 -9.94
N ASP A 108 1.99 0.11 -10.27
CA ASP A 108 0.83 0.79 -9.68
C ASP A 108 -0.48 0.14 -10.11
N ALA A 109 -0.57 -0.28 -11.37
CA ALA A 109 -1.76 -0.96 -11.89
C ALA A 109 -2.06 -2.25 -11.14
N ARG A 110 -1.04 -3.01 -10.74
CA ARG A 110 -1.23 -4.22 -9.93
C ARG A 110 -1.88 -3.90 -8.60
N ILE A 111 -1.40 -2.85 -7.93
CA ILE A 111 -1.98 -2.39 -6.66
C ILE A 111 -3.42 -1.94 -6.86
N ALA A 112 -3.66 -1.11 -7.88
CA ALA A 112 -5.00 -0.61 -8.20
C ALA A 112 -5.97 -1.75 -8.51
N ALA A 113 -5.54 -2.74 -9.30
CA ALA A 113 -6.35 -3.90 -9.65
C ALA A 113 -6.72 -4.70 -8.41
N ILE A 114 -5.76 -5.00 -7.54
CA ILE A 114 -6.02 -5.73 -6.28
C ILE A 114 -7.04 -4.98 -5.43
N CYS A 115 -6.91 -3.66 -5.32
CA CYS A 115 -7.86 -2.84 -4.59
C CYS A 115 -9.28 -2.93 -5.16
N ILE A 116 -9.41 -2.79 -6.47
CA ILE A 116 -10.71 -2.87 -7.16
C ILE A 116 -11.33 -4.25 -6.96
N GLU A 117 -10.54 -5.31 -7.13
CA GLU A 117 -11.00 -6.70 -6.99
C GLU A 117 -11.51 -7.01 -5.58
N ASN A 118 -11.00 -6.33 -4.58
CA ASN A 118 -11.36 -6.54 -3.17
C ASN A 118 -12.37 -5.52 -2.64
N GLY A 119 -12.95 -4.70 -3.51
CA GLY A 119 -13.97 -3.74 -3.11
C GLY A 119 -13.46 -2.60 -2.22
N VAL A 120 -12.19 -2.22 -2.38
CA VAL A 120 -11.61 -1.10 -1.65
C VAL A 120 -12.30 0.19 -2.05
N SER A 121 -12.78 0.93 -1.07
CA SER A 121 -13.45 2.22 -1.31
C SER A 121 -12.48 3.36 -1.52
N VAL A 122 -11.35 3.36 -0.79
CA VAL A 122 -10.31 4.39 -0.89
C VAL A 122 -8.94 3.74 -0.67
N LEU A 123 -7.99 4.07 -1.53
CA LEU A 123 -6.58 3.75 -1.32
C LEU A 123 -5.88 4.97 -0.71
N TYR A 124 -5.31 4.81 0.46
CA TYR A 124 -4.46 5.82 1.07
C TYR A 124 -3.06 5.76 0.44
N SER A 125 -2.68 6.82 -0.26
CA SER A 125 -1.39 6.91 -0.95
C SER A 125 -0.92 8.36 -1.03
N ALA A 126 0.37 8.55 -0.95
CA ALA A 126 1.01 9.84 -1.23
C ALA A 126 1.35 10.01 -2.72
N ASP A 127 1.15 8.97 -3.53
CA ASP A 127 1.49 8.97 -4.95
C ASP A 127 0.31 9.45 -5.80
N ARG A 128 0.50 10.62 -6.43
CA ARG A 128 -0.52 11.22 -7.32
C ARG A 128 -0.74 10.42 -8.60
N ASP A 129 0.20 9.56 -8.98
CA ASP A 129 0.12 8.78 -10.22
C ASP A 129 -1.06 7.80 -10.21
N PHE A 130 -1.57 7.41 -9.03
CA PHE A 130 -2.80 6.64 -8.92
C PHE A 130 -4.03 7.35 -9.47
N GLY A 131 -4.00 8.66 -9.64
CA GLY A 131 -5.08 9.43 -10.26
C GLY A 131 -5.42 9.02 -11.68
N ARG A 132 -4.52 8.29 -12.37
CA ARG A 132 -4.80 7.73 -13.70
C ARG A 132 -5.85 6.63 -13.68
N PHE A 133 -6.05 5.96 -12.52
CA PHE A 133 -7.02 4.88 -12.36
C PHE A 133 -8.35 5.45 -11.87
N LYS A 134 -9.22 5.85 -12.80
CA LYS A 134 -10.45 6.57 -12.49
C LYS A 134 -11.47 5.74 -11.69
N ASP A 135 -11.36 4.42 -11.75
CA ASP A 135 -12.24 3.52 -11.01
C ASP A 135 -11.80 3.31 -9.55
N LEU A 136 -10.66 3.87 -9.15
CA LEU A 136 -10.14 3.78 -7.79
C LEU A 136 -10.05 5.17 -7.16
N LYS A 137 -10.73 5.34 -6.05
CA LYS A 137 -10.61 6.57 -5.26
C LYS A 137 -9.35 6.52 -4.42
N THR A 138 -8.61 7.63 -4.38
CA THR A 138 -7.39 7.76 -3.58
C THR A 138 -7.46 8.98 -2.68
N ALA A 139 -6.75 8.93 -1.57
CA ALA A 139 -6.58 10.06 -0.67
C ALA A 139 -5.17 10.03 -0.07
N ASN A 140 -4.62 11.20 0.17
CA ASN A 140 -3.32 11.32 0.84
C ASN A 140 -3.54 11.64 2.32
N PRO A 141 -3.30 10.68 3.24
CA PRO A 141 -3.52 10.90 4.67
C PRO A 141 -2.44 11.73 5.34
N LEU A 142 -1.38 12.10 4.60
CA LEU A 142 -0.24 12.84 5.13
C LEU A 142 -0.44 14.36 5.10
N VAL A 143 -1.45 14.80 4.43
CA VAL A 143 -1.75 16.23 4.26
C VAL A 143 -3.14 16.59 4.73
#